data_35c4470d114b79a4fdd2735636f28fe3
#
_entry.id   35c4470d114b79a4fdd2735636f28fe3
#
_cell.length_a   1.000
_cell.length_b   1.000
_cell.length_c   1.000
_cell.angle_alpha   90.00
_cell.angle_beta   90.00
_cell.angle_gamma   90.00
#
_symmetry.space_group_name_H-M   'P 1'
#
loop_
_entity.id
_entity.type
_entity.pdbx_description
1 polymer ?
#
loop_
_entity_poly.entity_id
_entity_poly.type
_entity_poly.pdbx_seq_one_letter_code
_entity_poly.pdbx_strand_id
1 'polypeptide(L)'
;VDSFIVPGRMYQETWDPEGFYITIPSIATGITGMLCGKIILNTNNSLKDKIIKLFYWGTLMLIIGHFWDYIFPINKHIWTSSYVLFSSGLGMLILAMSMWIIDEKKYTSNIKFGLVFGSNAIVAYVLHGIIWRLFQIPIIDGIGLQKLWMHIGIGLGLPAKFVSLDWAIFYTVVIYLIVYQLYKRKVFIKI
;
A
#
# COMPACT_ATOMS: atom_id res chain seq x y z
N VAL A 1 -13.35 -15.28 17.93
CA VAL A 1 -13.49 -14.22 18.93
C VAL A 1 -14.52 -13.20 18.45
N ASP A 2 -14.39 -12.67 17.23
CA ASP A 2 -15.33 -11.66 16.68
C ASP A 2 -16.76 -12.18 16.63
N SER A 3 -16.98 -13.44 16.27
CA SER A 3 -18.30 -14.09 16.28
C SER A 3 -18.98 -14.20 17.66
N PHE A 4 -18.18 -14.09 18.73
CA PHE A 4 -18.69 -14.08 20.12
C PHE A 4 -19.03 -12.69 20.64
N ILE A 5 -18.32 -11.67 20.15
CA ILE A 5 -18.40 -10.30 20.66
C ILE A 5 -19.37 -9.45 19.83
N VAL A 6 -19.37 -9.65 18.52
CA VAL A 6 -20.21 -8.87 17.61
C VAL A 6 -21.24 -9.80 16.97
N PRO A 7 -22.53 -9.69 17.35
CA PRO A 7 -23.59 -10.46 16.71
C PRO A 7 -23.76 -9.98 15.27
N GLY A 8 -23.56 -10.87 14.30
CA GLY A 8 -23.69 -10.55 12.88
C GLY A 8 -23.10 -11.62 11.98
N ARG A 9 -23.26 -11.43 10.66
CA ARG A 9 -22.67 -12.30 9.66
C ARG A 9 -21.26 -11.82 9.35
N MET A 10 -20.26 -12.68 9.57
CA MET A 10 -18.87 -12.40 9.21
C MET A 10 -18.73 -12.28 7.68
N TYR A 11 -17.78 -11.47 7.22
CA TYR A 11 -17.48 -11.28 5.80
C TYR A 11 -17.07 -12.61 5.12
N GLN A 12 -16.26 -13.39 5.82
CA GLN A 12 -15.94 -14.77 5.47
C GLN A 12 -16.59 -15.69 6.51
N GLU A 13 -16.94 -16.93 6.15
CA GLU A 13 -17.65 -17.86 7.05
C GLU A 13 -16.93 -18.11 8.39
N THR A 14 -15.59 -18.04 8.39
CA THR A 14 -14.74 -18.36 9.55
C THR A 14 -13.94 -17.19 10.12
N TRP A 15 -13.79 -16.09 9.39
CA TRP A 15 -13.03 -14.93 9.81
C TRP A 15 -13.50 -13.64 9.11
N ASP A 16 -13.21 -12.49 9.71
CA ASP A 16 -13.55 -11.17 9.18
C ASP A 16 -12.27 -10.32 9.08
N PRO A 17 -11.85 -9.90 7.85
CA PRO A 17 -10.68 -9.05 7.66
C PRO A 17 -10.86 -7.62 8.21
N GLU A 18 -12.08 -7.22 8.52
CA GLU A 18 -12.45 -5.92 9.10
C GLU A 18 -12.99 -6.06 10.52
N GLY A 19 -12.75 -7.21 11.17
CA GLY A 19 -13.23 -7.53 12.51
C GLY A 19 -12.65 -6.64 13.59
N PHE A 20 -13.38 -6.49 14.69
CA PHE A 20 -12.99 -5.68 15.85
C PHE A 20 -11.61 -6.06 16.41
N TYR A 21 -11.31 -7.36 16.44
CA TYR A 21 -10.05 -7.85 16.99
C TYR A 21 -8.82 -7.44 16.15
N ILE A 22 -9.00 -7.28 14.83
CA ILE A 22 -7.93 -6.86 13.90
C ILE A 22 -7.59 -5.37 14.08
N THR A 23 -8.52 -4.58 14.60
CA THR A 23 -8.30 -3.15 14.87
C THR A 23 -7.15 -2.93 15.86
N ILE A 24 -6.99 -3.79 16.88
CA ILE A 24 -5.94 -3.64 17.90
C ILE A 24 -4.52 -3.72 17.28
N PRO A 25 -4.14 -4.78 16.54
CA PRO A 25 -2.83 -4.82 15.91
C PRO A 25 -2.68 -3.80 14.77
N SER A 26 -3.76 -3.36 14.11
CA SER A 26 -3.67 -2.30 13.10
C SER A 26 -3.31 -0.94 13.73
N ILE A 27 -3.79 -0.64 14.95
CA ILE A 27 -3.35 0.51 15.74
C ILE A 27 -1.84 0.47 15.97
N ALA A 28 -1.27 -0.70 16.29
CA ALA A 28 0.17 -0.83 16.46
C ALA A 28 0.96 -0.48 15.18
N THR A 29 0.44 -0.85 14.01
CA THR A 29 1.01 -0.41 12.72
C THR A 29 0.94 1.11 12.56
N GLY A 30 -0.18 1.74 12.94
CA GLY A 30 -0.32 3.20 12.96
C GLY A 30 0.70 3.88 13.89
N ILE A 31 0.88 3.34 15.10
CA ILE A 31 1.87 3.86 16.07
C ILE A 31 3.29 3.78 15.50
N THR A 32 3.67 2.67 14.83
CA THR A 32 5.00 2.58 14.21
C THR A 32 5.18 3.62 13.11
N GLY A 33 4.15 3.91 12.32
CA GLY A 33 4.16 5.02 11.35
C GLY A 33 4.35 6.38 12.00
N MET A 34 3.66 6.64 13.14
CA MET A 34 3.84 7.89 13.91
C MET A 34 5.27 8.01 14.48
N LEU A 35 5.88 6.92 14.95
CA LEU A 35 7.26 6.91 15.42
C LEU A 35 8.25 7.21 14.28
N CYS A 36 8.03 6.67 13.09
CA CYS A 36 8.80 7.04 11.89
C CYS A 36 8.67 8.54 11.60
N GLY A 37 7.46 9.07 11.61
CA GLY A 37 7.21 10.51 11.44
C GLY A 37 7.97 11.34 12.46
N LYS A 38 7.98 10.94 13.74
CA LYS A 38 8.74 11.61 14.80
C LYS A 38 10.25 11.59 14.55
N ILE A 39 10.80 10.49 14.02
CA ILE A 39 12.23 10.42 13.64
C ILE A 39 12.52 11.41 12.50
N ILE A 40 11.68 11.45 11.48
CA ILE A 40 11.87 12.29 10.29
C ILE A 40 11.73 13.79 10.62
N LEU A 41 10.73 14.14 11.44
CA LEU A 41 10.44 15.53 11.78
C LEU A 41 11.39 16.10 12.85
N ASN A 42 12.19 15.28 13.51
CA ASN A 42 13.12 15.76 14.53
C ASN A 42 14.21 16.65 13.90
N THR A 43 14.19 17.94 14.21
CA THR A 43 15.13 18.94 13.69
C THR A 43 16.53 18.82 14.27
N ASN A 44 16.69 18.19 15.44
CA ASN A 44 17.99 18.02 16.11
C ASN A 44 18.86 16.93 15.48
N ASN A 45 18.28 16.07 14.64
CA ASN A 45 19.00 15.00 13.97
C ASN A 45 19.40 15.41 12.56
N SER A 46 20.62 15.07 12.16
CA SER A 46 21.04 15.19 10.77
C SER A 46 20.25 14.22 9.88
N LEU A 47 20.24 14.45 8.56
CA LEU A 47 19.60 13.53 7.61
C LEU A 47 20.18 12.11 7.73
N LYS A 48 21.49 12.00 7.88
CA LYS A 48 22.18 10.71 8.06
C LYS A 48 21.73 9.99 9.33
N ASP A 49 21.60 10.71 10.45
CA ASP A 49 21.13 10.13 11.71
C ASP A 49 19.70 9.60 11.60
N LYS A 50 18.83 10.32 10.88
CA LYS A 50 17.44 9.87 10.61
C LYS A 50 17.44 8.57 9.83
N ILE A 51 18.22 8.51 8.74
CA ILE A 51 18.36 7.33 7.90
C ILE A 51 18.89 6.15 8.72
N ILE A 52 19.97 6.35 9.51
CA ILE A 52 20.54 5.31 10.36
C ILE A 52 19.53 4.80 11.38
N LYS A 53 18.78 5.69 12.05
CA LYS A 53 17.74 5.31 13.01
C LYS A 53 16.63 4.47 12.37
N LEU A 54 16.17 4.86 11.18
CA LEU A 54 15.16 4.10 10.45
C LEU A 54 15.69 2.72 10.02
N PHE A 55 16.94 2.63 9.54
CA PHE A 55 17.59 1.34 9.24
C PHE A 55 17.73 0.46 10.47
N TYR A 56 18.19 1.03 11.58
CA TYR A 56 18.37 0.29 12.83
C TYR A 56 17.05 -0.31 13.34
N TRP A 57 16.03 0.54 13.53
CA TRP A 57 14.75 0.08 14.04
C TRP A 57 14.03 -0.81 13.01
N GLY A 58 14.11 -0.48 11.73
CA GLY A 58 13.53 -1.28 10.66
C GLY A 58 14.12 -2.69 10.62
N THR A 59 15.45 -2.82 10.69
CA THR A 59 16.13 -4.12 10.72
C THR A 59 15.76 -4.91 11.97
N LEU A 60 15.76 -4.26 13.14
CA LEU A 60 15.40 -4.91 14.39
C LEU A 60 13.97 -5.46 14.36
N MET A 61 13.01 -4.64 13.94
CA MET A 61 11.61 -5.07 13.83
C MET A 61 11.42 -6.18 12.81
N LEU A 62 12.12 -6.13 11.68
CA LEU A 62 12.05 -7.16 10.65
C LEU A 62 12.61 -8.50 11.16
N ILE A 63 13.75 -8.48 11.84
CA ILE A 63 14.36 -9.67 12.44
C ILE A 63 13.43 -10.27 13.50
N ILE A 64 12.94 -9.43 14.44
CA ILE A 64 12.03 -9.90 15.49
C ILE A 64 10.74 -10.45 14.87
N GLY A 65 10.16 -9.76 13.88
CA GLY A 65 8.96 -10.22 13.20
C GLY A 65 9.15 -11.55 12.46
N HIS A 66 10.32 -11.75 11.85
CA HIS A 66 10.67 -13.01 11.19
C HIS A 66 10.83 -14.17 12.19
N PHE A 67 11.52 -13.95 13.31
CA PHE A 67 11.62 -14.99 14.35
C PHE A 67 10.29 -15.25 15.04
N TRP A 68 9.45 -14.22 15.20
CA TRP A 68 8.11 -14.36 15.78
C TRP A 68 7.16 -15.18 14.88
N ASP A 69 7.43 -15.23 13.58
CA ASP A 69 6.70 -16.02 12.60
C ASP A 69 6.69 -17.52 12.93
N TYR A 70 7.77 -18.04 13.54
CA TYR A 70 7.84 -19.45 13.96
C TYR A 70 6.85 -19.81 15.08
N ILE A 71 6.45 -18.84 15.92
CA ILE A 71 5.52 -19.03 17.03
C ILE A 71 4.12 -18.58 16.61
N PHE A 72 4.03 -17.45 15.93
CA PHE A 72 2.80 -16.83 15.49
C PHE A 72 2.91 -16.40 14.02
N PRO A 73 2.42 -17.22 13.07
CA PRO A 73 2.65 -17.03 11.65
C PRO A 73 2.26 -15.65 11.12
N ILE A 74 3.08 -15.10 10.22
CA ILE A 74 2.80 -13.84 9.54
C ILE A 74 1.54 -13.99 8.69
N ASN A 75 0.47 -13.31 9.08
CA ASN A 75 -0.80 -13.36 8.37
C ASN A 75 -1.42 -11.96 8.29
N LYS A 76 -1.50 -11.47 7.05
CA LYS A 76 -2.13 -10.17 6.75
C LYS A 76 -3.63 -10.19 7.01
N HIS A 77 -4.31 -11.31 6.75
CA HIS A 77 -5.77 -11.36 6.81
C HIS A 77 -6.33 -11.16 8.22
N ILE A 78 -5.59 -11.60 9.23
CA ILE A 78 -5.94 -11.43 10.65
C ILE A 78 -5.02 -10.45 11.38
N TRP A 79 -4.15 -9.76 10.65
CA TRP A 79 -3.24 -8.71 11.13
C TRP A 79 -2.41 -9.15 12.34
N THR A 80 -1.71 -10.29 12.21
CA THR A 80 -0.94 -10.85 13.32
C THR A 80 0.15 -9.91 13.83
N SER A 81 0.56 -10.05 15.10
CA SER A 81 1.65 -9.24 15.66
C SER A 81 2.98 -9.43 14.94
N SER A 82 3.26 -10.65 14.46
CA SER A 82 4.40 -10.95 13.57
C SER A 82 4.31 -10.17 12.26
N TYR A 83 3.11 -10.10 11.66
CA TYR A 83 2.85 -9.28 10.47
C TYR A 83 3.10 -7.79 10.73
N VAL A 84 2.65 -7.26 11.86
CA VAL A 84 2.88 -5.85 12.25
C VAL A 84 4.37 -5.56 12.32
N LEU A 85 5.13 -6.37 13.04
CA LEU A 85 6.58 -6.18 13.18
C LEU A 85 7.32 -6.29 11.84
N PHE A 86 7.03 -7.35 11.09
CA PHE A 86 7.68 -7.60 9.80
C PHE A 86 7.36 -6.51 8.77
N SER A 87 6.09 -6.17 8.58
CA SER A 87 5.67 -5.18 7.60
C SER A 87 6.12 -3.76 7.96
N SER A 88 6.05 -3.39 9.24
CA SER A 88 6.54 -2.10 9.72
C SER A 88 8.06 -1.99 9.57
N GLY A 89 8.81 -3.06 9.92
CA GLY A 89 10.26 -3.10 9.73
C GLY A 89 10.65 -2.94 8.26
N LEU A 90 9.98 -3.67 7.36
CA LEU A 90 10.21 -3.54 5.92
C LEU A 90 9.87 -2.13 5.41
N GLY A 91 8.75 -1.55 5.87
CA GLY A 91 8.37 -0.17 5.55
C GLY A 91 9.41 0.85 5.97
N MET A 92 9.98 0.71 7.18
CA MET A 92 11.07 1.57 7.66
C MET A 92 12.33 1.46 6.80
N LEU A 93 12.72 0.24 6.39
CA LEU A 93 13.88 0.02 5.53
C LEU A 93 13.70 0.64 4.15
N ILE A 94 12.51 0.47 3.54
CA ILE A 94 12.18 1.07 2.24
C ILE A 94 12.21 2.60 2.35
N LEU A 95 11.66 3.17 3.43
CA LEU A 95 11.66 4.61 3.68
C LEU A 95 13.09 5.14 3.85
N ALA A 96 13.91 4.48 4.66
CA ALA A 96 15.31 4.85 4.87
C ALA A 96 16.12 4.79 3.56
N MET A 97 15.92 3.75 2.75
CA MET A 97 16.55 3.61 1.43
C MET A 97 16.11 4.73 0.49
N SER A 98 14.82 5.06 0.47
CA SER A 98 14.30 6.15 -0.33
C SER A 98 14.90 7.50 0.06
N MET A 99 14.97 7.80 1.36
CA MET A 99 15.61 9.01 1.89
C MET A 99 17.11 9.05 1.55
N TRP A 100 17.80 7.93 1.62
CA TRP A 100 19.22 7.86 1.26
C TRP A 100 19.44 8.14 -0.23
N ILE A 101 18.64 7.54 -1.12
CA ILE A 101 18.78 7.72 -2.57
C ILE A 101 18.39 9.14 -2.98
N ILE A 102 17.23 9.63 -2.52
CA ILE A 102 16.63 10.87 -2.99
C ILE A 102 17.22 12.07 -2.27
N ASP A 103 17.26 12.04 -0.92
CA ASP A 103 17.59 13.20 -0.12
C ASP A 103 19.11 13.32 0.12
N GLU A 104 19.80 12.21 0.39
CA GLU A 104 21.24 12.23 0.65
C GLU A 104 22.05 12.20 -0.66
N LYS A 105 21.75 11.27 -1.57
CA LYS A 105 22.45 11.13 -2.85
C LYS A 105 21.96 12.10 -3.93
N LYS A 106 20.86 12.80 -3.69
CA LYS A 106 20.27 13.75 -4.64
C LYS A 106 19.90 13.15 -5.99
N TYR A 107 19.60 11.84 -6.03
CA TYR A 107 19.19 11.17 -7.25
C TYR A 107 17.70 11.43 -7.52
N THR A 108 17.42 12.47 -8.31
CA THR A 108 16.06 12.99 -8.51
C THR A 108 15.53 12.80 -9.95
N SER A 109 16.30 12.14 -10.85
CA SER A 109 15.96 12.14 -12.28
C SER A 109 14.64 11.45 -12.60
N ASN A 110 14.21 10.42 -11.85
CA ASN A 110 13.03 9.60 -12.16
C ASN A 110 11.97 9.55 -11.05
N ILE A 111 12.04 10.48 -10.08
CA ILE A 111 11.11 10.47 -8.92
C ILE A 111 9.74 11.07 -9.23
N LYS A 112 9.55 11.65 -10.43
CA LYS A 112 8.31 12.38 -10.79
C LYS A 112 7.06 11.52 -10.62
N PHE A 113 7.14 10.23 -10.98
CA PHE A 113 6.04 9.29 -10.82
C PHE A 113 5.62 9.16 -9.34
N GLY A 114 6.59 8.96 -8.46
CA GLY A 114 6.35 8.89 -7.01
C GLY A 114 5.85 10.22 -6.42
N LEU A 115 6.37 11.35 -6.89
CA LEU A 115 5.92 12.67 -6.44
C LEU A 115 4.46 12.94 -6.82
N VAL A 116 4.05 12.57 -8.03
CA VAL A 116 2.67 12.74 -8.49
C VAL A 116 1.70 11.96 -7.60
N PHE A 117 1.95 10.68 -7.38
CA PHE A 117 1.10 9.85 -6.52
C PHE A 117 1.20 10.27 -5.05
N GLY A 118 2.41 10.53 -4.54
CA GLY A 118 2.62 10.88 -3.14
C GLY A 118 2.01 12.23 -2.75
N SER A 119 1.97 13.20 -3.67
CA SER A 119 1.39 14.52 -3.40
C SER A 119 -0.14 14.48 -3.25
N ASN A 120 -0.82 13.50 -3.85
CA ASN A 120 -2.27 13.30 -3.79
C ASN A 120 -2.62 11.82 -3.52
N ALA A 121 -1.95 11.19 -2.56
CA ALA A 121 -2.09 9.76 -2.28
C ALA A 121 -3.52 9.35 -1.94
N ILE A 122 -4.23 10.16 -1.14
CA ILE A 122 -5.63 9.90 -0.77
C ILE A 122 -6.55 9.99 -2.00
N VAL A 123 -6.33 10.98 -2.85
CA VAL A 123 -7.10 11.11 -4.10
C VAL A 123 -6.86 9.90 -5.00
N ALA A 124 -5.61 9.47 -5.15
CA ALA A 124 -5.28 8.27 -5.92
C ALA A 124 -5.97 7.02 -5.38
N TYR A 125 -6.02 6.86 -4.06
CA TYR A 125 -6.68 5.76 -3.39
C TYR A 125 -8.21 5.77 -3.61
N VAL A 126 -8.84 6.92 -3.44
CA VAL A 126 -10.30 7.07 -3.69
C VAL A 126 -10.63 6.84 -5.16
N LEU A 127 -9.85 7.43 -6.07
CA LEU A 127 -10.01 7.22 -7.51
C LEU A 127 -9.86 5.75 -7.89
N HIS A 128 -8.93 5.02 -7.26
CA HIS A 128 -8.82 3.58 -7.45
C HIS A 128 -10.16 2.87 -7.21
N GLY A 129 -10.81 3.11 -6.08
CA GLY A 129 -12.09 2.49 -5.78
C GLY A 129 -13.22 2.88 -6.74
N ILE A 130 -13.28 4.16 -7.13
CA ILE A 130 -14.30 4.67 -8.05
C ILE A 130 -14.11 4.09 -9.46
N ILE A 131 -12.90 4.22 -10.02
CA ILE A 131 -12.59 3.77 -11.39
C ILE A 131 -12.73 2.25 -11.49
N TRP A 132 -12.33 1.50 -10.44
CA TRP A 132 -12.56 0.07 -10.39
C TRP A 132 -14.03 -0.30 -10.57
N ARG A 133 -14.93 0.37 -9.84
CA ARG A 133 -16.38 0.15 -9.95
C ARG A 133 -16.91 0.56 -11.32
N LEU A 134 -16.44 1.68 -11.87
CA LEU A 134 -16.83 2.11 -13.21
C LEU A 134 -16.45 1.08 -14.29
N PHE A 135 -15.28 0.46 -14.19
CA PHE A 135 -14.83 -0.55 -15.14
C PHE A 135 -15.51 -1.91 -14.98
N GLN A 136 -16.25 -2.12 -13.88
CA GLN A 136 -17.11 -3.29 -13.69
C GLN A 136 -18.52 -3.12 -14.27
N ILE A 137 -18.92 -1.89 -14.63
CA ILE A 137 -20.24 -1.63 -15.24
C ILE A 137 -20.33 -2.38 -16.56
N PRO A 138 -21.40 -3.16 -16.78
CA PRO A 138 -21.59 -3.87 -18.05
C PRO A 138 -21.70 -2.89 -19.22
N ILE A 139 -20.83 -3.05 -20.23
CA ILE A 139 -20.80 -2.18 -21.41
C ILE A 139 -21.21 -2.97 -22.65
N ILE A 140 -20.67 -4.16 -22.84
CA ILE A 140 -20.90 -5.03 -24.02
C ILE A 140 -21.25 -6.43 -23.50
N ASP A 141 -22.35 -7.01 -24.00
CA ASP A 141 -22.82 -8.38 -23.67
C ASP A 141 -22.92 -8.66 -22.14
N GLY A 142 -23.25 -7.65 -21.35
CA GLY A 142 -23.38 -7.78 -19.91
C GLY A 142 -22.05 -7.91 -19.15
N ILE A 143 -20.91 -7.65 -19.78
CA ILE A 143 -19.58 -7.73 -19.18
C ILE A 143 -18.92 -6.36 -19.05
N GLY A 144 -18.21 -6.14 -17.95
CA GLY A 144 -17.44 -4.91 -17.72
C GLY A 144 -16.12 -4.87 -18.49
N LEU A 145 -15.53 -3.68 -18.58
CA LEU A 145 -14.33 -3.40 -19.37
C LEU A 145 -13.15 -4.34 -19.05
N GLN A 146 -12.91 -4.65 -17.78
CA GLN A 146 -11.84 -5.57 -17.37
C GLN A 146 -12.04 -6.98 -17.93
N LYS A 147 -13.25 -7.53 -17.83
CA LYS A 147 -13.55 -8.85 -18.34
C LYS A 147 -13.44 -8.88 -19.86
N LEU A 148 -13.90 -7.81 -20.54
CA LEU A 148 -13.77 -7.65 -21.97
C LEU A 148 -12.29 -7.63 -22.40
N TRP A 149 -11.45 -6.87 -21.70
CA TRP A 149 -9.99 -6.81 -21.93
C TRP A 149 -9.35 -8.20 -21.82
N MET A 150 -9.68 -8.93 -20.74
CA MET A 150 -9.19 -10.30 -20.55
C MET A 150 -9.66 -11.24 -21.65
N HIS A 151 -10.91 -11.14 -22.06
CA HIS A 151 -11.48 -11.98 -23.14
C HIS A 151 -10.77 -11.74 -24.48
N ILE A 152 -10.56 -10.47 -24.83
CA ILE A 152 -9.87 -10.11 -26.08
C ILE A 152 -8.42 -10.59 -26.04
N GLY A 153 -7.67 -10.30 -24.98
CA GLY A 153 -6.26 -10.65 -24.88
C GLY A 153 -6.03 -12.16 -24.93
N ILE A 154 -6.83 -12.93 -24.21
CA ILE A 154 -6.76 -14.39 -24.21
C ILE A 154 -7.20 -14.95 -25.58
N GLY A 155 -8.23 -14.35 -26.20
CA GLY A 155 -8.69 -14.73 -27.55
C GLY A 155 -7.63 -14.50 -28.64
N LEU A 156 -6.71 -13.56 -28.44
CA LEU A 156 -5.54 -13.32 -29.28
C LEU A 156 -4.37 -14.29 -29.00
N GLY A 157 -4.55 -15.26 -28.10
CA GLY A 157 -3.53 -16.25 -27.73
C GLY A 157 -2.50 -15.78 -26.72
N LEU A 158 -2.70 -14.61 -26.05
CA LEU A 158 -1.79 -14.12 -25.04
C LEU A 158 -1.98 -14.88 -23.71
N PRO A 159 -0.89 -15.14 -22.95
CA PRO A 159 -1.00 -15.74 -21.64
C PRO A 159 -1.83 -14.88 -20.69
N ALA A 160 -2.76 -15.47 -19.92
CA ALA A 160 -3.65 -14.75 -19.02
C ALA A 160 -2.91 -13.85 -18.00
N LYS A 161 -1.73 -14.29 -17.52
CA LYS A 161 -0.87 -13.48 -16.63
C LYS A 161 -0.36 -12.21 -17.29
N PHE A 162 -0.01 -12.29 -18.58
CA PHE A 162 0.46 -11.15 -19.36
C PHE A 162 -0.68 -10.15 -19.58
N VAL A 163 -1.86 -10.61 -19.96
CA VAL A 163 -3.06 -9.75 -20.15
C VAL A 163 -3.45 -9.06 -18.84
N SER A 164 -3.33 -9.78 -17.72
CA SER A 164 -3.58 -9.20 -16.40
C SER A 164 -2.56 -8.12 -16.01
N LEU A 165 -1.29 -8.32 -16.34
CA LEU A 165 -0.24 -7.31 -16.11
C LEU A 165 -0.49 -6.07 -16.98
N ASP A 166 -0.80 -6.26 -18.25
CA ASP A 166 -1.11 -5.18 -19.19
C ASP A 166 -2.31 -4.36 -18.70
N TRP A 167 -3.38 -5.03 -18.27
CA TRP A 167 -4.51 -4.37 -17.61
C TRP A 167 -4.09 -3.55 -16.38
N ALA A 168 -3.23 -4.09 -15.52
CA ALA A 168 -2.77 -3.39 -14.32
C ALA A 168 -1.95 -2.12 -14.66
N ILE A 169 -1.13 -2.20 -15.70
CA ILE A 169 -0.37 -1.05 -16.21
C ILE A 169 -1.33 0.01 -16.77
N PHE A 170 -2.24 -0.39 -17.66
CA PHE A 170 -3.26 0.51 -18.23
C PHE A 170 -4.04 1.22 -17.11
N TYR A 171 -4.54 0.46 -16.15
CA TYR A 171 -5.30 0.97 -15.01
C TYR A 171 -4.51 1.98 -14.18
N THR A 172 -3.25 1.67 -13.89
CA THR A 172 -2.35 2.56 -13.15
C THR A 172 -2.09 3.86 -13.94
N VAL A 173 -1.91 3.78 -15.25
CA VAL A 173 -1.72 4.94 -16.12
C VAL A 173 -2.96 5.84 -16.12
N VAL A 174 -4.16 5.28 -16.16
CA VAL A 174 -5.41 6.06 -16.08
C VAL A 174 -5.46 6.87 -14.78
N ILE A 175 -5.21 6.24 -13.64
CA ILE A 175 -5.17 6.95 -12.35
C ILE A 175 -4.06 8.00 -12.34
N TYR A 176 -2.86 7.65 -12.83
CA TYR A 176 -1.74 8.58 -12.93
C TYR A 176 -2.08 9.84 -13.71
N LEU A 177 -2.72 9.71 -14.87
CA LEU A 177 -3.08 10.86 -15.71
C LEU A 177 -4.03 11.82 -14.99
N ILE A 178 -4.99 11.31 -14.24
CA ILE A 178 -5.92 12.13 -13.46
C ILE A 178 -5.16 12.85 -12.32
N VAL A 179 -4.38 12.12 -11.54
CA VAL A 179 -3.62 12.68 -10.41
C VAL A 179 -2.54 13.65 -10.92
N TYR A 180 -1.96 13.37 -12.09
CA TYR A 180 -0.99 14.26 -12.73
C TYR A 180 -1.59 15.63 -13.09
N GLN A 181 -2.86 15.69 -13.51
CA GLN A 181 -3.53 16.98 -13.76
C GLN A 181 -3.65 17.81 -12.48
N LEU A 182 -3.97 17.19 -11.35
CA LEU A 182 -4.00 17.86 -10.05
C LEU A 182 -2.60 18.34 -9.66
N TYR A 183 -1.60 17.49 -9.81
CA TYR A 183 -0.20 17.82 -9.54
C TYR A 183 0.27 19.02 -10.39
N LYS A 184 -0.02 19.02 -11.70
CA LYS A 184 0.33 20.11 -12.63
C LYS A 184 -0.32 21.43 -12.24
N ARG A 185 -1.57 21.37 -11.74
CA ARG A 185 -2.34 22.55 -11.27
C ARG A 185 -1.98 22.95 -9.84
N LYS A 186 -1.02 22.26 -9.19
CA LYS A 186 -0.62 22.47 -7.79
C LYS A 186 -1.78 22.32 -6.79
N VAL A 187 -2.78 21.51 -7.13
CA VAL A 187 -3.89 21.17 -6.23
C VAL A 187 -3.49 19.94 -5.44
N PHE A 188 -3.33 20.08 -4.12
CA PHE A 188 -2.94 19.01 -3.21
C PHE A 188 -4.02 18.85 -2.14
N ILE A 189 -4.75 17.74 -2.22
CA ILE A 189 -5.81 17.40 -1.27
C ILE A 189 -5.17 16.58 -0.16
N LYS A 190 -5.14 17.15 1.04
CA LYS A 190 -4.62 16.52 2.26
C LYS A 190 -5.76 16.43 3.27
N ILE A 191 -5.87 15.31 3.95
CA ILE A 191 -6.79 15.07 5.08
C ILE A 191 -5.96 14.99 6.34
#